data_a217964127d60651c93f611d9d9c5e58
#
_entry.id   a217964127d60651c93f611d9d9c5e58
#
_cell.length_a   1.000
_cell.length_b   1.000
_cell.length_c   1.000
_cell.angle_alpha   90.00
_cell.angle_beta   90.00
_cell.angle_gamma   90.00
#
_symmetry.space_group_name_H-M   'P 1'
#
loop_
_entity.id
_entity.type
_entity.pdbx_description
1 polymer ?
#
loop_
_entity_poly.entity_id
_entity_poly.type
_entity_poly.pdbx_seq_one_letter_code
_entity_poly.pdbx_strand_id
1 'polypeptide(L)'
;MKRQAIAFGKYNPNFIGSWMIEQDELCNQMINYFDENFLKQKAGETTKGLNKEAKDRTDITILPKLFANDSSSIFHNYFDSLAACLKDYGEQWPFIRQSIEFFDIRSFNLAKYEKGQHFGVIHCERTFSTLDRELAFTTYLSENIDGGSTYFSHYDIEITPKKGQTLIWPAMWTHAHKGNIVKDGSKYIVTGWFNLVSKKSS
;
A
#
# COMPACT_ATOMS: atom_id res chain seq x y z
N MET A 1 34.43 15.66 11.49
CA MET A 1 34.27 14.36 10.77
C MET A 1 33.88 14.67 9.33
N LYS A 2 34.63 14.16 8.34
CA LYS A 2 34.34 14.41 6.91
C LYS A 2 33.71 13.14 6.33
N ARG A 3 32.52 13.28 5.73
CA ARG A 3 31.83 12.17 5.06
C ARG A 3 32.63 11.71 3.84
N GLN A 4 32.80 10.39 3.70
CA GLN A 4 33.39 9.79 2.50
C GLN A 4 32.25 9.36 1.57
N ALA A 5 32.40 9.64 0.29
CA ALA A 5 31.49 9.16 -0.74
C ALA A 5 31.81 7.69 -1.06
N ILE A 6 30.77 6.87 -1.20
CA ILE A 6 30.87 5.51 -1.73
C ILE A 6 30.36 5.56 -3.17
N ALA A 7 31.13 5.01 -4.11
CA ALA A 7 30.70 4.92 -5.50
C ALA A 7 29.43 4.07 -5.62
N PHE A 8 28.51 4.48 -6.50
CA PHE A 8 27.34 3.68 -6.84
C PHE A 8 27.80 2.36 -7.49
N GLY A 9 27.17 1.25 -7.08
CA GLY A 9 27.37 -0.02 -7.75
C GLY A 9 26.78 -0.05 -9.17
N LYS A 10 26.94 -1.17 -9.86
CA LYS A 10 26.44 -1.39 -11.22
C LYS A 10 24.92 -1.17 -11.35
N TYR A 11 24.19 -1.40 -10.28
CA TYR A 11 22.73 -1.24 -10.20
C TYR A 11 22.39 -0.22 -9.13
N ASN A 12 21.42 0.65 -9.42
CA ASN A 12 20.83 1.57 -8.45
C ASN A 12 19.35 1.25 -8.28
N PRO A 13 19.01 0.11 -7.65
CA PRO A 13 17.62 -0.32 -7.50
C PRO A 13 16.90 0.60 -6.50
N ASN A 14 15.69 1.02 -6.85
CA ASN A 14 14.81 1.74 -5.93
C ASN A 14 13.90 0.81 -5.11
N PHE A 15 13.88 -0.49 -5.39
CA PHE A 15 13.06 -1.52 -4.74
C PHE A 15 11.55 -1.24 -4.76
N ILE A 16 11.07 -0.41 -5.67
CA ILE A 16 9.64 -0.14 -5.86
C ILE A 16 9.16 -0.98 -7.04
N GLY A 17 8.33 -1.98 -6.77
CA GLY A 17 7.68 -2.78 -7.80
C GLY A 17 6.36 -2.14 -8.23
N SER A 18 6.01 -2.28 -9.51
CA SER A 18 4.76 -1.76 -10.07
C SER A 18 4.19 -2.73 -11.10
N TRP A 19 2.92 -3.09 -10.95
CA TRP A 19 2.19 -4.00 -11.84
C TRP A 19 0.82 -3.43 -12.18
N MET A 20 0.29 -3.80 -13.33
CA MET A 20 -1.11 -3.59 -13.66
C MET A 20 -1.87 -4.91 -13.42
N ILE A 21 -2.79 -4.91 -12.46
CA ILE A 21 -3.76 -5.99 -12.36
C ILE A 21 -4.88 -5.67 -13.34
N GLU A 22 -4.98 -6.44 -14.41
CA GLU A 22 -5.96 -6.24 -15.48
C GLU A 22 -7.34 -6.77 -15.06
N GLN A 23 -7.94 -6.18 -14.01
CA GLN A 23 -9.20 -6.61 -13.40
C GLN A 23 -10.07 -5.40 -13.06
N ASP A 24 -10.52 -4.67 -14.07
CA ASP A 24 -11.33 -3.47 -13.91
C ASP A 24 -12.61 -3.72 -13.12
N GLU A 25 -13.26 -4.88 -13.34
CA GLU A 25 -14.46 -5.26 -12.62
C GLU A 25 -14.21 -5.45 -11.13
N LEU A 26 -13.09 -6.08 -10.76
CA LEU A 26 -12.71 -6.25 -9.36
C LEU A 26 -12.46 -4.90 -8.68
N CYS A 27 -11.83 -3.95 -9.38
CA CYS A 27 -11.64 -2.59 -8.88
C CYS A 27 -13.00 -1.91 -8.62
N ASN A 28 -13.96 -2.04 -9.53
CA ASN A 28 -15.30 -1.50 -9.38
C ASN A 28 -16.04 -2.14 -8.21
N GLN A 29 -15.97 -3.47 -8.07
CA GLN A 29 -16.58 -4.19 -6.95
C GLN A 29 -16.04 -3.73 -5.60
N MET A 30 -14.75 -3.45 -5.49
CA MET A 30 -14.15 -2.92 -4.26
C MET A 30 -14.59 -1.49 -3.96
N ILE A 31 -14.73 -0.63 -4.98
CA ILE A 31 -15.29 0.71 -4.83
C ILE A 31 -16.73 0.61 -4.34
N ASN A 32 -17.56 -0.22 -4.96
CA ASN A 32 -18.95 -0.43 -4.56
C ASN A 32 -19.03 -0.95 -3.13
N TYR A 33 -18.17 -1.94 -2.77
CA TYR A 33 -18.10 -2.43 -1.39
C TYR A 33 -17.81 -1.29 -0.40
N PHE A 34 -16.89 -0.39 -0.72
CA PHE A 34 -16.59 0.76 0.13
C PHE A 34 -17.82 1.66 0.29
N ASP A 35 -18.46 2.05 -0.82
CA ASP A 35 -19.57 3.02 -0.82
C ASP A 35 -20.83 2.44 -0.14
N GLU A 36 -21.12 1.14 -0.31
CA GLU A 36 -22.26 0.45 0.31
C GLU A 36 -22.07 0.22 1.82
N ASN A 37 -20.84 0.14 2.31
CA ASN A 37 -20.55 -0.13 3.72
C ASN A 37 -20.25 1.15 4.52
N PHE A 38 -21.03 2.20 4.34
CA PHE A 38 -20.79 3.52 4.96
C PHE A 38 -20.75 3.48 6.49
N LEU A 39 -21.44 2.55 7.15
CA LEU A 39 -21.38 2.37 8.61
C LEU A 39 -20.04 1.86 9.12
N LYS A 40 -19.21 1.27 8.26
CA LYS A 40 -17.85 0.81 8.59
C LYS A 40 -16.80 1.87 8.33
N GLN A 41 -17.16 2.96 7.65
CA GLN A 41 -16.25 4.03 7.27
C GLN A 41 -15.84 4.85 8.49
N LYS A 42 -14.55 5.14 8.59
CA LYS A 42 -13.95 5.94 9.66
C LYS A 42 -12.96 6.93 9.07
N ALA A 43 -12.77 8.07 9.74
CA ALA A 43 -11.70 8.99 9.41
C ALA A 43 -10.35 8.28 9.51
N GLY A 44 -9.48 8.51 8.52
CA GLY A 44 -8.15 7.89 8.49
C GLY A 44 -7.28 8.40 9.64
N GLU A 45 -6.70 7.49 10.42
CA GLU A 45 -5.83 7.82 11.53
C GLU A 45 -4.36 7.55 11.21
N THR A 46 -3.47 8.30 11.87
CA THR A 46 -2.04 8.02 11.94
C THR A 46 -1.73 7.20 13.20
N THR A 47 -0.50 6.74 13.37
CA THR A 47 -0.05 6.09 14.62
C THR A 47 -0.17 7.00 15.86
N LYS A 48 -0.32 8.33 15.65
CA LYS A 48 -0.54 9.34 16.69
C LYS A 48 -2.01 9.74 16.88
N GLY A 49 -2.93 9.00 16.22
CA GLY A 49 -4.36 9.29 16.23
C GLY A 49 -4.82 10.16 15.05
N LEU A 50 -6.02 10.73 15.20
CA LEU A 50 -6.66 11.55 14.17
C LEU A 50 -5.93 12.90 14.02
N ASN A 51 -5.42 13.16 12.82
CA ASN A 51 -4.83 14.44 12.43
C ASN A 51 -5.05 14.65 10.92
N LYS A 52 -6.06 15.45 10.59
CA LYS A 52 -6.43 15.72 9.19
C LYS A 52 -5.40 16.54 8.42
N GLU A 53 -4.58 17.35 9.11
CA GLU A 53 -3.48 18.07 8.45
C GLU A 53 -2.39 17.11 7.95
N ALA A 54 -2.22 15.98 8.66
CA ALA A 54 -1.26 14.96 8.29
C ALA A 54 -1.85 13.96 7.29
N LYS A 55 -3.08 13.47 7.57
CA LYS A 55 -3.79 12.44 6.82
C LYS A 55 -5.28 12.71 6.85
N ASP A 56 -5.81 13.17 5.71
CA ASP A 56 -7.24 13.37 5.51
C ASP A 56 -7.74 12.38 4.44
N ARG A 57 -8.52 11.41 4.86
CA ARG A 57 -9.16 10.39 4.04
C ARG A 57 -10.20 9.62 4.86
N THR A 58 -10.96 8.78 4.20
CA THR A 58 -11.88 7.83 4.84
C THR A 58 -11.40 6.41 4.62
N ASP A 59 -11.37 5.59 5.68
CA ASP A 59 -10.89 4.20 5.67
C ASP A 59 -12.02 3.22 6.05
N ILE A 60 -12.03 2.04 5.41
CA ILE A 60 -12.63 0.81 5.95
C ILE A 60 -11.48 -0.15 6.21
N THR A 61 -11.24 -0.51 7.48
CA THR A 61 -10.25 -1.53 7.84
C THR A 61 -10.86 -2.91 7.73
N ILE A 62 -10.20 -3.80 7.01
CA ILE A 62 -10.62 -5.16 6.73
C ILE A 62 -9.61 -6.14 7.32
N LEU A 63 -10.13 -7.17 7.99
CA LEU A 63 -9.33 -8.25 8.57
C LEU A 63 -9.47 -9.49 7.69
N PRO A 64 -8.39 -10.08 7.16
CA PRO A 64 -8.45 -11.26 6.30
C PRO A 64 -9.22 -12.44 6.90
N LYS A 65 -9.15 -12.61 8.21
CA LYS A 65 -9.91 -13.67 8.92
C LYS A 65 -11.43 -13.59 8.74
N LEU A 66 -11.98 -12.43 8.37
CA LEU A 66 -13.43 -12.25 8.18
C LEU A 66 -13.94 -12.90 6.90
N PHE A 67 -13.07 -13.17 5.93
CA PHE A 67 -13.41 -13.80 4.66
C PHE A 67 -12.59 -15.06 4.35
N ALA A 68 -11.76 -15.53 5.30
CA ALA A 68 -10.88 -16.68 5.09
C ALA A 68 -11.62 -17.95 4.63
N ASN A 69 -12.91 -18.11 5.01
CA ASN A 69 -13.76 -19.24 4.66
C ASN A 69 -14.79 -18.90 3.55
N ASP A 70 -14.72 -17.72 2.97
CA ASP A 70 -15.65 -17.26 1.92
C ASP A 70 -14.90 -17.13 0.59
N SER A 71 -14.82 -18.22 -0.16
CA SER A 71 -14.15 -18.26 -1.46
C SER A 71 -14.80 -17.38 -2.53
N SER A 72 -16.04 -16.90 -2.30
CA SER A 72 -16.73 -15.96 -3.20
C SER A 72 -16.40 -14.49 -2.90
N SER A 73 -15.63 -14.23 -1.84
CA SER A 73 -15.27 -12.87 -1.47
C SER A 73 -14.41 -12.19 -2.52
N ILE A 74 -14.74 -10.96 -2.89
CA ILE A 74 -13.94 -10.10 -3.77
C ILE A 74 -12.48 -9.97 -3.30
N PHE A 75 -12.25 -10.10 -1.99
CA PHE A 75 -10.91 -9.98 -1.41
C PHE A 75 -10.03 -11.19 -1.71
N HIS A 76 -10.58 -12.40 -1.93
CA HIS A 76 -9.78 -13.54 -2.38
C HIS A 76 -9.19 -13.29 -3.76
N ASN A 77 -10.00 -12.88 -4.73
CA ASN A 77 -9.55 -12.55 -6.09
C ASN A 77 -8.48 -11.45 -6.09
N TYR A 78 -8.65 -10.47 -5.19
CA TYR A 78 -7.65 -9.42 -5.01
C TYR A 78 -6.34 -9.97 -4.46
N PHE A 79 -6.38 -10.82 -3.44
CA PHE A 79 -5.17 -11.40 -2.85
C PHE A 79 -4.44 -12.35 -3.77
N ASP A 80 -5.14 -13.06 -4.65
CA ASP A 80 -4.51 -13.89 -5.68
C ASP A 80 -3.67 -13.00 -6.62
N SER A 81 -4.21 -11.86 -7.04
CA SER A 81 -3.48 -10.89 -7.86
C SER A 81 -2.31 -10.26 -7.10
N LEU A 82 -2.51 -9.89 -5.83
CA LEU A 82 -1.46 -9.34 -4.98
C LEU A 82 -0.34 -10.34 -4.72
N ALA A 83 -0.68 -11.63 -4.52
CA ALA A 83 0.28 -12.71 -4.35
C ALA A 83 1.12 -12.93 -5.62
N ALA A 84 0.52 -12.81 -6.81
CA ALA A 84 1.26 -12.85 -8.06
C ALA A 84 2.25 -11.68 -8.18
N CYS A 85 1.85 -10.46 -7.79
CA CYS A 85 2.75 -9.30 -7.73
C CYS A 85 3.89 -9.52 -6.72
N LEU A 86 3.61 -10.08 -5.55
CA LEU A 86 4.63 -10.36 -4.53
C LEU A 86 5.61 -11.44 -4.99
N LYS A 87 5.13 -12.46 -5.70
CA LYS A 87 5.99 -13.50 -6.29
C LYS A 87 6.98 -12.88 -7.28
N ASP A 88 6.50 -12.06 -8.21
CA ASP A 88 7.35 -11.37 -9.19
C ASP A 88 8.30 -10.38 -8.51
N TYR A 89 7.84 -9.68 -7.46
CA TYR A 89 8.70 -8.85 -6.61
C TYR A 89 9.90 -9.65 -6.07
N GLY A 90 9.65 -10.85 -5.56
CA GLY A 90 10.70 -11.76 -5.09
C GLY A 90 11.60 -12.29 -6.21
N GLU A 91 11.14 -12.37 -7.45
CA GLU A 91 11.95 -12.73 -8.62
C GLU A 91 12.87 -11.57 -9.02
N GLN A 92 12.40 -10.32 -8.96
CA GLN A 92 13.20 -9.13 -9.24
C GLN A 92 14.28 -8.90 -8.16
N TRP A 93 13.97 -9.19 -6.88
CA TRP A 93 14.87 -9.00 -5.73
C TRP A 93 15.01 -10.30 -4.94
N PRO A 94 15.85 -11.24 -5.42
CA PRO A 94 15.87 -12.62 -4.92
C PRO A 94 16.18 -12.78 -3.42
N PHE A 95 16.85 -11.81 -2.79
CA PHE A 95 17.14 -11.88 -1.37
C PHE A 95 15.88 -11.91 -0.50
N ILE A 96 14.82 -11.16 -0.90
CA ILE A 96 13.55 -11.12 -0.14
C ILE A 96 12.76 -12.44 -0.23
N ARG A 97 13.00 -13.28 -1.24
CA ARG A 97 12.31 -14.57 -1.40
C ARG A 97 12.43 -15.47 -0.16
N GLN A 98 13.53 -15.37 0.56
CA GLN A 98 13.76 -16.15 1.78
C GLN A 98 12.78 -15.79 2.90
N SER A 99 12.17 -14.61 2.83
CA SER A 99 11.23 -14.09 3.82
C SER A 99 9.77 -14.19 3.39
N ILE A 100 9.48 -14.39 2.09
CA ILE A 100 8.09 -14.34 1.57
C ILE A 100 7.18 -15.38 2.22
N GLU A 101 7.69 -16.59 2.52
CA GLU A 101 6.92 -17.66 3.18
C GLU A 101 6.50 -17.30 4.63
N PHE A 102 7.10 -16.25 5.21
CA PHE A 102 6.82 -15.77 6.56
C PHE A 102 5.96 -14.50 6.54
N PHE A 103 5.44 -14.10 5.40
CA PHE A 103 4.60 -12.91 5.32
C PHE A 103 3.15 -13.26 5.61
N ASP A 104 2.52 -12.36 6.37
CA ASP A 104 1.09 -12.37 6.66
C ASP A 104 0.52 -10.96 6.48
N ILE A 105 -0.74 -10.88 6.10
CA ILE A 105 -1.51 -9.63 6.03
C ILE A 105 -2.52 -9.64 7.18
N ARG A 106 -2.20 -8.94 8.28
CA ARG A 106 -3.07 -8.89 9.47
C ARG A 106 -4.32 -8.06 9.26
N SER A 107 -4.16 -6.95 8.57
CA SER A 107 -5.24 -6.06 8.16
C SER A 107 -4.81 -5.23 6.97
N PHE A 108 -5.78 -4.74 6.22
CA PHE A 108 -5.57 -3.79 5.13
C PHE A 108 -6.74 -2.80 5.12
N ASN A 109 -6.59 -1.69 4.39
CA ASN A 109 -7.62 -0.68 4.29
C ASN A 109 -8.09 -0.53 2.85
N LEU A 110 -9.40 -0.45 2.67
CA LEU A 110 -9.99 0.28 1.56
C LEU A 110 -10.04 1.75 1.98
N ALA A 111 -9.53 2.64 1.16
CA ALA A 111 -9.45 4.05 1.49
C ALA A 111 -9.96 4.91 0.35
N LYS A 112 -10.68 5.97 0.71
CA LYS A 112 -11.18 6.99 -0.20
C LYS A 112 -10.60 8.34 0.15
N TYR A 113 -10.15 9.05 -0.87
CA TYR A 113 -9.76 10.45 -0.81
C TYR A 113 -10.67 11.25 -1.74
N GLU A 114 -11.35 12.20 -1.19
CA GLU A 114 -12.11 13.20 -1.94
C GLU A 114 -11.22 14.37 -2.36
N LYS A 115 -11.74 15.24 -3.22
CA LYS A 115 -11.06 16.49 -3.60
C LYS A 115 -10.58 17.26 -2.38
N GLY A 116 -9.32 17.66 -2.39
CA GLY A 116 -8.63 18.34 -1.29
C GLY A 116 -7.99 17.42 -0.26
N GLN A 117 -8.35 16.14 -0.22
CA GLN A 117 -7.82 15.18 0.74
C GLN A 117 -6.46 14.60 0.31
N HIS A 118 -5.71 14.12 1.31
CA HIS A 118 -4.32 13.70 1.13
C HIS A 118 -3.81 12.82 2.29
N PHE A 119 -2.62 12.28 2.12
CA PHE A 119 -1.74 11.84 3.20
C PHE A 119 -0.41 12.59 3.05
N GLY A 120 -0.41 13.88 3.40
CA GLY A 120 0.61 14.85 3.00
C GLY A 120 1.90 14.80 3.81
N VAL A 121 1.89 14.18 5.00
CA VAL A 121 3.11 14.01 5.81
C VAL A 121 3.99 12.93 5.19
N ILE A 122 5.29 13.25 5.03
CA ILE A 122 6.29 12.24 4.65
C ILE A 122 6.43 11.25 5.81
N HIS A 123 6.20 9.98 5.54
CA HIS A 123 6.22 8.89 6.51
C HIS A 123 6.78 7.61 5.92
N CYS A 124 7.09 6.66 6.79
CA CYS A 124 7.33 5.27 6.42
C CYS A 124 6.38 4.37 7.22
N GLU A 125 6.22 3.15 6.76
CA GLU A 125 5.25 2.22 7.32
C GLU A 125 5.76 1.46 8.55
N ARG A 126 7.07 1.21 8.62
CA ARG A 126 7.73 0.60 9.77
C ARG A 126 8.10 1.68 10.79
N THR A 127 7.53 1.58 11.97
CA THR A 127 7.78 2.45 13.11
C THR A 127 8.04 1.60 14.35
N PHE A 128 8.28 2.24 15.48
CA PHE A 128 8.45 1.53 16.75
C PHE A 128 7.26 0.61 17.12
N SER A 129 6.05 1.01 16.74
CA SER A 129 4.83 0.23 17.00
C SER A 129 4.46 -0.79 15.89
N THR A 130 5.21 -0.83 14.80
CA THR A 130 4.94 -1.65 13.60
C THR A 130 6.22 -2.27 13.05
N LEU A 131 7.07 -2.79 13.95
CA LEU A 131 8.41 -3.32 13.62
C LEU A 131 8.37 -4.52 12.67
N ASP A 132 7.28 -5.24 12.63
CA ASP A 132 7.06 -6.43 11.81
C ASP A 132 6.66 -6.12 10.36
N ARG A 133 6.33 -4.87 10.02
CA ARG A 133 6.05 -4.50 8.62
C ARG A 133 7.32 -4.55 7.78
N GLU A 134 7.36 -5.45 6.80
CA GLU A 134 8.52 -5.62 5.91
C GLU A 134 8.33 -4.92 4.58
N LEU A 135 7.18 -5.15 3.94
CA LEU A 135 6.80 -4.47 2.71
C LEU A 135 5.45 -3.78 2.90
N ALA A 136 5.26 -2.70 2.18
CA ALA A 136 3.97 -2.05 2.01
C ALA A 136 3.45 -2.28 0.59
N PHE A 137 2.14 -2.26 0.43
CA PHE A 137 1.51 -2.28 -0.88
C PHE A 137 0.37 -1.26 -0.98
N THR A 138 0.13 -0.80 -2.20
CA THR A 138 -1.08 -0.08 -2.56
C THR A 138 -1.54 -0.45 -3.96
N THR A 139 -2.86 -0.53 -4.13
CA THR A 139 -3.48 -0.69 -5.45
C THR A 139 -4.44 0.47 -5.66
N TYR A 140 -4.29 1.20 -6.75
CA TYR A 140 -5.22 2.26 -7.14
C TYR A 140 -6.44 1.63 -7.81
N LEU A 141 -7.65 1.95 -7.34
CA LEU A 141 -8.89 1.33 -7.81
C LEU A 141 -9.66 2.22 -8.79
N SER A 142 -9.45 3.53 -8.72
CA SER A 142 -10.19 4.51 -9.51
C SER A 142 -9.34 5.10 -10.63
N GLU A 143 -10.02 5.65 -11.61
CA GLU A 143 -9.48 6.38 -12.76
C GLU A 143 -10.03 7.82 -12.80
N ASN A 144 -9.59 8.63 -13.77
CA ASN A 144 -10.05 10.00 -13.95
C ASN A 144 -9.85 10.89 -12.72
N ILE A 145 -8.66 10.77 -12.11
CA ILE A 145 -8.24 11.54 -10.94
C ILE A 145 -7.19 12.55 -11.37
N ASP A 146 -7.35 13.81 -10.99
CA ASP A 146 -6.25 14.79 -11.03
C ASP A 146 -5.57 14.87 -9.66
N GLY A 147 -4.25 14.85 -9.64
CA GLY A 147 -3.45 14.81 -8.41
C GLY A 147 -3.44 13.43 -7.75
N GLY A 148 -3.34 13.41 -6.42
CA GLY A 148 -3.40 12.17 -5.62
C GLY A 148 -2.24 11.19 -5.82
N SER A 149 -1.13 11.62 -6.43
CA SER A 149 0.07 10.81 -6.67
C SER A 149 0.73 10.33 -5.37
N THR A 150 1.51 9.26 -5.46
CA THR A 150 2.40 8.80 -4.39
C THR A 150 3.83 9.27 -4.69
N TYR A 151 4.43 10.02 -3.77
CA TYR A 151 5.76 10.59 -3.91
C TYR A 151 6.75 9.96 -2.94
N PHE A 152 7.81 9.37 -3.45
CA PHE A 152 8.92 8.77 -2.70
C PHE A 152 10.07 9.76 -2.58
N SER A 153 10.26 10.32 -1.38
CA SER A 153 11.11 11.51 -1.17
C SER A 153 12.61 11.28 -1.39
N HIS A 154 13.13 10.08 -1.09
CA HIS A 154 14.56 9.79 -1.25
C HIS A 154 14.96 9.51 -2.69
N TYR A 155 14.01 9.16 -3.52
CA TYR A 155 14.23 8.78 -4.93
C TYR A 155 13.79 9.85 -5.91
N ASP A 156 13.05 10.88 -5.43
CA ASP A 156 12.37 11.88 -6.26
C ASP A 156 11.47 11.23 -7.33
N ILE A 157 10.77 10.16 -6.91
CA ILE A 157 9.85 9.42 -7.76
C ILE A 157 8.42 9.80 -7.40
N GLU A 158 7.67 10.26 -8.39
CA GLU A 158 6.24 10.52 -8.27
C GLU A 158 5.44 9.58 -9.18
N ILE A 159 4.51 8.83 -8.57
CA ILE A 159 3.68 7.85 -9.27
C ILE A 159 2.24 8.36 -9.32
N THR A 160 1.79 8.71 -10.53
CA THR A 160 0.40 9.08 -10.78
C THR A 160 -0.49 7.85 -10.72
N PRO A 161 -1.64 7.90 -10.01
CA PRO A 161 -2.57 6.79 -9.93
C PRO A 161 -3.08 6.34 -11.30
N LYS A 162 -3.08 5.02 -11.52
CA LYS A 162 -3.74 4.37 -12.66
C LYS A 162 -4.59 3.24 -12.11
N LYS A 163 -5.84 3.11 -12.56
CA LYS A 163 -6.73 2.03 -12.14
C LYS A 163 -6.08 0.66 -12.37
N GLY A 164 -6.11 -0.19 -11.36
CA GLY A 164 -5.45 -1.50 -11.37
C GLY A 164 -3.94 -1.47 -11.12
N GLN A 165 -3.30 -0.30 -11.01
CA GLN A 165 -1.87 -0.25 -10.72
C GLN A 165 -1.61 -0.60 -9.26
N THR A 166 -0.81 -1.65 -9.05
CA THR A 166 -0.37 -2.13 -7.75
C THR A 166 1.10 -1.79 -7.55
N LEU A 167 1.44 -1.21 -6.41
CA LEU A 167 2.80 -0.92 -5.98
C LEU A 167 3.14 -1.80 -4.77
N ILE A 168 4.39 -2.28 -4.71
CA ILE A 168 4.99 -2.93 -3.53
C ILE A 168 6.35 -2.28 -3.29
N TRP A 169 6.66 -1.93 -2.02
CA TRP A 169 7.93 -1.32 -1.65
C TRP A 169 8.32 -1.66 -0.21
N PRO A 170 9.61 -1.57 0.16
CA PRO A 170 10.06 -1.75 1.55
C PRO A 170 9.37 -0.77 2.51
N ALA A 171 8.89 -1.28 3.65
CA ALA A 171 8.17 -0.49 4.64
C ALA A 171 9.07 0.47 5.45
N MET A 172 10.38 0.43 5.24
CA MET A 172 11.38 1.14 6.03
C MET A 172 11.49 2.63 5.67
N TRP A 173 12.20 3.38 6.53
CA TRP A 173 12.50 4.81 6.35
C TRP A 173 13.18 5.14 5.02
N THR A 174 13.90 4.19 4.41
CA THR A 174 14.50 4.33 3.08
C THR A 174 13.48 4.61 1.98
N HIS A 175 12.21 4.26 2.21
CA HIS A 175 11.09 4.49 1.30
C HIS A 175 10.07 5.46 1.90
N ALA A 176 10.59 6.51 2.57
CA ALA A 176 9.76 7.58 3.07
C ALA A 176 8.99 8.24 1.92
N HIS A 177 7.67 8.32 2.06
CA HIS A 177 6.76 8.75 1.00
C HIS A 177 5.58 9.53 1.57
N LYS A 178 4.80 10.13 0.66
CA LYS A 178 3.54 10.81 0.97
C LYS A 178 2.54 10.61 -0.16
N GLY A 179 1.26 10.79 0.15
CA GLY A 179 0.18 10.92 -0.83
C GLY A 179 -0.13 12.40 -1.07
N ASN A 180 0.06 12.86 -2.29
CA ASN A 180 -0.25 14.24 -2.68
C ASN A 180 -1.76 14.49 -2.70
N ILE A 181 -2.15 15.76 -2.70
CA ILE A 181 -3.55 16.21 -2.69
C ILE A 181 -4.26 15.72 -3.95
N VAL A 182 -5.48 15.19 -3.78
CA VAL A 182 -6.43 14.97 -4.85
C VAL A 182 -7.00 16.32 -5.27
N LYS A 183 -6.73 16.74 -6.50
CA LYS A 183 -7.16 18.05 -7.00
C LYS A 183 -8.57 18.00 -7.59
N ASP A 184 -8.90 16.85 -8.21
CA ASP A 184 -10.25 16.59 -8.74
C ASP A 184 -10.54 15.09 -8.82
N GLY A 185 -11.83 14.71 -8.80
CA GLY A 185 -12.26 13.32 -8.71
C GLY A 185 -12.18 12.74 -7.31
N SER A 186 -12.39 11.42 -7.21
CA SER A 186 -12.26 10.64 -5.96
C SER A 186 -11.27 9.51 -6.15
N LYS A 187 -10.25 9.48 -5.30
CA LYS A 187 -9.23 8.42 -5.33
C LYS A 187 -9.59 7.30 -4.36
N TYR A 188 -9.77 6.09 -4.87
CA TYR A 188 -9.92 4.87 -4.08
C TYR A 188 -8.67 4.02 -4.18
N ILE A 189 -8.24 3.46 -3.06
CA ILE A 189 -7.10 2.55 -2.99
C ILE A 189 -7.38 1.38 -2.05
N VAL A 190 -6.72 0.26 -2.31
CA VAL A 190 -6.40 -0.74 -1.29
C VAL A 190 -4.99 -0.46 -0.80
N THR A 191 -4.75 -0.49 0.50
CA THR A 191 -3.41 -0.36 1.07
C THR A 191 -3.24 -1.23 2.29
N GLY A 192 -2.05 -1.80 2.45
CA GLY A 192 -1.73 -2.69 3.56
C GLY A 192 -0.25 -3.04 3.61
N TRP A 193 0.04 -4.08 4.39
CA TRP A 193 1.42 -4.43 4.72
C TRP A 193 1.60 -5.95 4.71
N PHE A 194 2.75 -6.38 4.22
CA PHE A 194 3.26 -7.72 4.46
C PHE A 194 4.07 -7.70 5.76
N ASN A 195 3.56 -8.40 6.75
CA ASN A 195 4.14 -8.48 8.09
C ASN A 195 4.95 -9.77 8.23
N LEU A 196 6.16 -9.67 8.75
CA LEU A 196 6.92 -10.85 9.16
C LEU A 196 6.25 -11.50 10.37
N VAL A 197 6.03 -12.79 10.28
CA VAL A 197 5.51 -13.60 11.40
C VAL A 197 6.56 -14.62 11.80
N SER A 198 6.73 -14.81 13.12
CA SER A 198 7.57 -15.91 13.60
C SER A 198 6.91 -17.24 13.25
N LYS A 199 7.70 -18.22 12.74
CA LYS A 199 7.21 -19.62 12.73
C LYS A 199 6.73 -19.94 14.13
N LYS A 200 5.46 -20.32 14.29
CA LYS A 200 5.06 -21.02 15.50
C LYS A 200 5.92 -22.26 15.58
N SER A 201 6.70 -22.39 16.65
CA SER A 201 7.39 -23.64 16.95
C SER A 201 6.29 -24.72 17.02
N SER A 202 6.29 -25.60 16.02
CA SER A 202 5.43 -26.79 15.97
C SER A 202 5.83 -27.76 17.07
#